data_2e6b6c105eb0106c0bdc04cd755a5fff
#
_entry.id   2e6b6c105eb0106c0bdc04cd755a5fff
#
_cell.length_a   1.000
_cell.length_b   1.000
_cell.length_c   1.000
_cell.angle_alpha   90.00
_cell.angle_beta   90.00
_cell.angle_gamma   90.00
#
_symmetry.space_group_name_H-M   'P 1'
#
loop_
_entity.id
_entity.type
_entity.pdbx_description
1 polymer ?
#
loop_
_entity_poly.entity_id
_entity_poly.type
_entity_poly.pdbx_seq_one_letter_code
_entity_poly.pdbx_strand_id
1 'polypeptide(L)'
;MPPTVIPFVPQQITVHLGSPSSDAPNVTVSFADYVKNVASSEIYPTWDVSALRANILAITSFALNRVYTEFYRSRGYDFDITNNTAFDQAFVNGRSYFSTISRLVDELFNDYLRRPGFVEPLAAKFCNGTTVTCEGLSQWGSQNLADQGLSDVQILRSYYGNVEIVNNAPIRGNTNSYPGTPLRRGSTGPYVVIIQTELNRIAQNYPAIPKIPTVDGIFGSRTEASVRAFQQIFGLEDDGIVGKATWYELVRLYVAVNRLAELRSQGQQFYSINWEYPNGLTVGSRGDKVRHLQYMLSVLAAYINEIPTIAVDGIYGVETERAVLAAQRWFGLPQTGVVDATTWDEIYDQFSGIENTTLRNTEQFPQNTGTMPRNRYSRTTTMTQFPGENLATGSRDPIRQEAVR
;
A
#
# COMPACT_ATOMS: atom_id res chain seq x y z
N MET A 1 0.67 -5.02 5.51
CA MET A 1 1.15 -3.89 4.67
C MET A 1 0.75 -2.61 5.35
N PRO A 2 1.62 -1.61 5.49
CA PRO A 2 1.18 -0.35 6.09
C PRO A 2 0.06 0.26 5.25
N PRO A 3 -1.01 0.78 5.87
CA PRO A 3 -2.15 1.35 5.15
C PRO A 3 -1.82 2.61 4.30
N THR A 4 -0.57 3.01 4.24
CA THR A 4 -0.07 4.14 3.43
C THR A 4 0.70 3.69 2.19
N VAL A 5 0.78 2.39 1.92
CA VAL A 5 1.51 1.82 0.78
C VAL A 5 0.54 1.45 -0.33
N ILE A 6 0.99 1.56 -1.58
CA ILE A 6 0.22 1.12 -2.76
C ILE A 6 -0.12 -0.37 -2.61
N PRO A 7 -1.39 -0.76 -2.76
CA PRO A 7 -1.80 -2.15 -2.69
C PRO A 7 -1.05 -3.04 -3.69
N PHE A 8 -0.73 -4.23 -3.25
CA PHE A 8 -0.21 -5.29 -4.08
C PHE A 8 -0.99 -6.58 -3.82
N VAL A 9 -0.97 -7.48 -4.76
CA VAL A 9 -1.54 -8.82 -4.58
C VAL A 9 -0.48 -9.71 -3.91
N PRO A 10 -0.78 -10.34 -2.76
CA PRO A 10 0.16 -11.25 -2.13
C PRO A 10 0.31 -12.52 -2.97
N GLN A 11 1.52 -13.10 -2.99
CA GLN A 11 1.71 -14.41 -3.64
C GLN A 11 0.88 -15.50 -2.97
N GLN A 12 0.74 -15.42 -1.65
CA GLN A 12 0.02 -16.39 -0.83
C GLN A 12 -0.89 -15.69 0.16
N ILE A 13 -1.95 -16.40 0.57
CA ILE A 13 -2.88 -15.97 1.61
C ILE A 13 -3.05 -17.10 2.61
N THR A 14 -3.09 -16.75 3.91
CA THR A 14 -3.33 -17.71 4.99
C THR A 14 -4.79 -17.65 5.41
N VAL A 15 -5.47 -18.79 5.28
CA VAL A 15 -6.90 -18.96 5.57
C VAL A 15 -7.08 -19.73 6.87
N HIS A 16 -7.81 -19.18 7.82
CA HIS A 16 -8.25 -19.88 9.03
C HIS A 16 -9.52 -20.67 8.75
N LEU A 17 -9.51 -21.99 9.03
CA LEU A 17 -10.61 -22.90 8.68
C LEU A 17 -11.72 -22.91 9.75
N GLY A 18 -12.13 -21.74 10.23
CA GLY A 18 -13.15 -21.61 11.26
C GLY A 18 -13.56 -20.16 11.55
N SER A 19 -14.26 -19.95 12.65
CA SER A 19 -14.50 -18.62 13.19
C SER A 19 -13.20 -18.02 13.71
N PRO A 20 -13.00 -16.69 13.73
CA PRO A 20 -11.71 -16.08 14.08
C PRO A 20 -11.12 -16.53 15.42
N SER A 21 -11.97 -16.81 16.39
CA SER A 21 -11.55 -17.24 17.76
C SER A 21 -11.60 -18.75 17.97
N SER A 22 -11.89 -19.55 16.94
CA SER A 22 -11.94 -21.01 17.06
C SER A 22 -10.54 -21.61 17.03
N ASP A 23 -10.38 -22.76 17.67
CA ASP A 23 -9.18 -23.58 17.55
C ASP A 23 -9.24 -24.43 16.28
N ALA A 24 -9.10 -23.76 15.13
CA ALA A 24 -9.12 -24.39 13.81
C ALA A 24 -7.77 -24.20 13.11
N PRO A 25 -7.38 -25.11 12.20
CA PRO A 25 -6.09 -25.00 11.52
C PRO A 25 -6.08 -23.83 10.50
N ASN A 26 -4.88 -23.30 10.28
CA ASN A 26 -4.59 -22.39 9.19
C ASN A 26 -4.04 -23.15 7.99
N VAL A 27 -4.45 -22.76 6.78
CA VAL A 27 -3.88 -23.24 5.52
C VAL A 27 -3.38 -22.07 4.70
N THR A 28 -2.21 -22.21 4.09
CA THR A 28 -1.65 -21.20 3.20
C THR A 28 -1.71 -21.72 1.78
N VAL A 29 -2.31 -20.92 0.90
CA VAL A 29 -2.47 -21.23 -0.53
C VAL A 29 -2.01 -20.05 -1.38
N SER A 30 -1.78 -20.25 -2.70
CA SER A 30 -1.56 -19.13 -3.59
C SER A 30 -2.80 -18.21 -3.60
N PHE A 31 -2.60 -16.90 -3.76
CA PHE A 31 -3.74 -15.97 -3.79
C PHE A 31 -4.69 -16.28 -4.95
N ALA A 32 -4.16 -16.65 -6.12
CA ALA A 32 -4.97 -17.06 -7.26
C ALA A 32 -5.79 -18.34 -6.96
N ASP A 33 -5.20 -19.34 -6.30
CA ASP A 33 -5.94 -20.55 -5.91
C ASP A 33 -7.01 -20.27 -4.86
N TYR A 34 -6.75 -19.35 -3.94
CA TYR A 34 -7.76 -18.85 -3.02
C TYR A 34 -8.98 -18.28 -3.78
N VAL A 35 -8.74 -17.38 -4.73
CA VAL A 35 -9.83 -16.75 -5.51
C VAL A 35 -10.58 -17.80 -6.35
N LYS A 36 -9.86 -18.75 -6.98
CA LYS A 36 -10.46 -19.88 -7.72
C LYS A 36 -11.37 -20.73 -6.83
N ASN A 37 -10.90 -21.03 -5.62
CA ASN A 37 -11.64 -21.83 -4.65
C ASN A 37 -12.93 -21.12 -4.22
N VAL A 38 -12.82 -19.87 -3.76
CA VAL A 38 -13.98 -19.07 -3.33
C VAL A 38 -14.97 -18.88 -4.47
N ALA A 39 -14.53 -18.48 -5.65
CA ALA A 39 -15.41 -18.30 -6.81
C ALA A 39 -16.12 -19.61 -7.20
N SER A 40 -15.40 -20.73 -7.18
CA SER A 40 -16.01 -22.06 -7.43
C SER A 40 -16.97 -22.50 -6.32
N SER A 41 -16.92 -21.88 -5.12
CA SER A 41 -17.80 -22.17 -4.00
C SER A 41 -19.04 -21.27 -3.97
N GLU A 42 -18.93 -20.07 -4.52
CA GLU A 42 -19.92 -18.99 -4.38
C GLU A 42 -20.81 -18.81 -5.62
N ILE A 43 -20.29 -19.08 -6.84
CA ILE A 43 -20.97 -18.79 -8.09
C ILE A 43 -21.01 -19.99 -9.04
N TYR A 44 -21.97 -19.99 -9.94
CA TYR A 44 -22.16 -21.09 -10.90
C TYR A 44 -21.32 -20.86 -12.17
N PRO A 45 -20.54 -21.86 -12.63
CA PRO A 45 -19.65 -21.73 -13.79
C PRO A 45 -20.39 -21.53 -15.12
N THR A 46 -21.72 -21.70 -15.11
CA THR A 46 -22.61 -21.57 -16.28
C THR A 46 -23.22 -20.17 -16.41
N TRP A 47 -22.94 -19.27 -15.46
CA TRP A 47 -23.41 -17.89 -15.55
C TRP A 47 -22.76 -17.12 -16.69
N ASP A 48 -23.38 -16.00 -17.07
CA ASP A 48 -22.83 -15.10 -18.06
C ASP A 48 -21.43 -14.62 -17.65
N VAL A 49 -20.55 -14.43 -18.64
CA VAL A 49 -19.16 -14.03 -18.42
C VAL A 49 -19.07 -12.70 -17.68
N SER A 50 -19.97 -11.74 -17.97
CA SER A 50 -20.00 -10.44 -17.29
C SER A 50 -20.33 -10.61 -15.79
N ALA A 51 -21.26 -11.49 -15.46
CA ALA A 51 -21.59 -11.81 -14.07
C ALA A 51 -20.43 -12.51 -13.36
N LEU A 52 -19.80 -13.51 -14.01
CA LEU A 52 -18.64 -14.20 -13.47
C LEU A 52 -17.49 -13.24 -13.18
N ARG A 53 -17.13 -12.35 -14.13
CA ARG A 53 -16.07 -11.36 -13.97
C ARG A 53 -16.36 -10.38 -12.83
N ALA A 54 -17.62 -9.86 -12.76
CA ALA A 54 -18.02 -8.96 -11.68
C ALA A 54 -17.89 -9.60 -10.30
N ASN A 55 -18.30 -10.84 -10.15
CA ASN A 55 -18.17 -11.58 -8.88
C ASN A 55 -16.70 -11.88 -8.53
N ILE A 56 -15.90 -12.32 -9.50
CA ILE A 56 -14.46 -12.58 -9.30
C ILE A 56 -13.74 -11.30 -8.84
N LEU A 57 -14.01 -10.15 -9.46
CA LEU A 57 -13.45 -8.86 -9.05
C LEU A 57 -13.88 -8.46 -7.64
N ALA A 58 -15.13 -8.72 -7.26
CA ALA A 58 -15.61 -8.48 -5.90
C ALA A 58 -14.92 -9.39 -4.87
N ILE A 59 -14.81 -10.69 -5.16
CA ILE A 59 -14.10 -11.68 -4.33
C ILE A 59 -12.65 -11.28 -4.12
N THR A 60 -11.94 -10.97 -5.20
CA THR A 60 -10.53 -10.53 -5.19
C THR A 60 -10.37 -9.27 -4.34
N SER A 61 -11.22 -8.26 -4.57
CA SER A 61 -11.12 -6.97 -3.88
C SER A 61 -11.36 -7.10 -2.39
N PHE A 62 -12.33 -7.89 -1.98
CA PHE A 62 -12.63 -8.14 -0.57
C PHE A 62 -11.46 -8.84 0.13
N ALA A 63 -10.95 -9.93 -0.46
CA ALA A 63 -9.81 -10.66 0.11
C ALA A 63 -8.57 -9.75 0.19
N LEU A 64 -8.30 -8.98 -0.86
CA LEU A 64 -7.19 -8.05 -0.90
C LEU A 64 -7.34 -6.92 0.14
N ASN A 65 -8.56 -6.44 0.40
CA ASN A 65 -8.82 -5.48 1.46
C ASN A 65 -8.46 -6.05 2.84
N ARG A 66 -8.79 -7.32 3.12
CA ARG A 66 -8.42 -7.99 4.38
C ARG A 66 -6.91 -8.06 4.57
N VAL A 67 -6.17 -8.40 3.50
CA VAL A 67 -4.71 -8.43 3.52
C VAL A 67 -4.14 -7.01 3.67
N TYR A 68 -4.63 -6.06 2.89
CA TYR A 68 -4.16 -4.68 2.89
C TYR A 68 -4.33 -3.98 4.24
N THR A 69 -5.47 -4.16 4.86
CA THR A 69 -5.78 -3.57 6.17
C THR A 69 -5.18 -4.35 7.34
N GLU A 70 -4.50 -5.47 7.07
CA GLU A 70 -4.04 -6.43 8.09
C GLU A 70 -5.14 -6.74 9.12
N PHE A 71 -6.37 -6.94 8.61
CA PHE A 71 -7.58 -6.96 9.43
C PHE A 71 -7.50 -7.93 10.61
N TYR A 72 -7.00 -9.14 10.40
CA TYR A 72 -6.80 -10.12 11.46
C TYR A 72 -5.43 -10.00 12.11
N ARG A 73 -4.37 -9.77 11.35
CA ARG A 73 -3.01 -9.67 11.88
C ARG A 73 -2.84 -8.53 12.86
N SER A 74 -3.48 -7.38 12.61
CA SER A 74 -3.49 -6.25 13.56
C SER A 74 -4.23 -6.54 14.88
N ARG A 75 -5.01 -7.62 14.92
CA ARG A 75 -5.72 -8.11 16.11
C ARG A 75 -4.99 -9.26 16.80
N GLY A 76 -3.77 -9.57 16.37
CA GLY A 76 -2.92 -10.60 16.97
C GLY A 76 -3.13 -12.01 16.40
N TYR A 77 -3.94 -12.17 15.35
CA TYR A 77 -4.08 -13.44 14.67
C TYR A 77 -2.94 -13.68 13.67
N ASP A 78 -2.66 -14.93 13.35
CA ASP A 78 -1.60 -15.37 12.45
C ASP A 78 -2.09 -15.74 11.03
N PHE A 79 -3.31 -15.33 10.68
CA PHE A 79 -3.94 -15.53 9.38
C PHE A 79 -4.44 -14.22 8.77
N ASP A 80 -4.78 -14.27 7.47
CA ASP A 80 -5.21 -13.10 6.71
C ASP A 80 -6.73 -13.03 6.54
N ILE A 81 -7.41 -14.18 6.49
CA ILE A 81 -8.83 -14.30 6.22
C ILE A 81 -9.37 -15.61 6.81
N THR A 82 -10.68 -15.69 7.03
CA THR A 82 -11.35 -16.93 7.47
C THR A 82 -12.11 -17.58 6.32
N ASN A 83 -12.47 -18.86 6.47
CA ASN A 83 -13.40 -19.54 5.57
C ASN A 83 -14.87 -19.45 6.02
N ASN A 84 -15.14 -18.70 7.08
CA ASN A 84 -16.48 -18.57 7.66
C ASN A 84 -17.24 -17.41 7.01
N THR A 85 -18.33 -17.70 6.32
CA THR A 85 -19.14 -16.73 5.57
C THR A 85 -19.88 -15.71 6.45
N ALA A 86 -19.92 -15.91 7.77
CA ALA A 86 -20.40 -14.89 8.71
C ALA A 86 -19.41 -13.74 8.87
N PHE A 87 -18.12 -13.96 8.55
CA PHE A 87 -17.04 -13.00 8.67
C PHE A 87 -16.43 -12.62 7.32
N ASP A 88 -16.19 -13.61 6.46
CA ASP A 88 -15.47 -13.45 5.20
C ASP A 88 -16.13 -14.25 4.05
N GLN A 89 -15.42 -15.18 3.40
CA GLN A 89 -15.80 -15.82 2.14
C GLN A 89 -15.79 -17.35 2.24
N ALA A 90 -16.58 -18.02 1.40
CA ALA A 90 -16.69 -19.48 1.38
C ALA A 90 -15.46 -20.16 0.75
N PHE A 91 -14.38 -20.29 1.52
CA PHE A 91 -13.25 -21.13 1.12
C PHE A 91 -13.45 -22.58 1.59
N VAL A 92 -13.38 -23.54 0.67
CA VAL A 92 -13.54 -24.98 0.97
C VAL A 92 -12.22 -25.69 0.72
N ASN A 93 -11.50 -26.03 1.80
CA ASN A 93 -10.19 -26.66 1.70
C ASN A 93 -10.25 -27.96 0.89
N GLY A 94 -9.34 -28.12 -0.09
CA GLY A 94 -9.25 -29.29 -0.96
C GLY A 94 -10.28 -29.38 -2.09
N ARG A 95 -11.09 -28.33 -2.30
CA ARG A 95 -12.06 -28.25 -3.39
C ARG A 95 -11.39 -28.15 -4.75
N SER A 96 -11.93 -28.89 -5.76
CA SER A 96 -11.59 -28.71 -7.18
C SER A 96 -12.20 -27.44 -7.75
N TYR A 97 -11.56 -26.82 -8.73
CA TYR A 97 -12.02 -25.61 -9.41
C TYR A 97 -12.75 -25.93 -10.71
N PHE A 98 -13.75 -25.15 -11.06
CA PHE A 98 -14.36 -25.20 -12.39
C PHE A 98 -13.44 -24.55 -13.43
N SER A 99 -13.26 -25.20 -14.58
CA SER A 99 -12.31 -24.74 -15.61
C SER A 99 -12.61 -23.34 -16.14
N THR A 100 -13.90 -23.01 -16.33
CA THR A 100 -14.34 -21.66 -16.74
C THR A 100 -13.93 -20.62 -15.71
N ILE A 101 -14.20 -20.87 -14.42
CA ILE A 101 -13.84 -19.98 -13.32
C ILE A 101 -12.33 -19.86 -13.22
N SER A 102 -11.60 -20.99 -13.27
CA SER A 102 -10.13 -21.00 -13.19
C SER A 102 -9.51 -20.10 -14.26
N ARG A 103 -9.95 -20.20 -15.51
CA ARG A 103 -9.45 -19.37 -16.61
C ARG A 103 -9.72 -17.87 -16.38
N LEU A 104 -10.93 -17.51 -15.96
CA LEU A 104 -11.26 -16.11 -15.67
C LEU A 104 -10.47 -15.56 -14.48
N VAL A 105 -10.23 -16.36 -13.45
CA VAL A 105 -9.40 -15.95 -12.32
C VAL A 105 -7.95 -15.75 -12.75
N ASP A 106 -7.40 -16.64 -13.62
CA ASP A 106 -6.04 -16.46 -14.15
C ASP A 106 -5.88 -15.13 -14.94
N GLU A 107 -6.97 -14.63 -15.53
CA GLU A 107 -7.01 -13.32 -16.19
C GLU A 107 -7.14 -12.14 -15.20
N LEU A 108 -7.80 -12.32 -14.04
CA LEU A 108 -8.29 -11.23 -13.19
C LEU A 108 -7.74 -11.22 -11.75
N PHE A 109 -6.98 -12.22 -11.31
CA PHE A 109 -6.64 -12.38 -9.89
C PHE A 109 -5.78 -11.23 -9.32
N ASN A 110 -5.15 -10.45 -10.18
CA ASN A 110 -4.40 -9.27 -9.82
C ASN A 110 -5.07 -7.94 -10.26
N ASP A 111 -6.35 -8.02 -10.60
CA ASP A 111 -7.21 -6.85 -10.79
C ASP A 111 -8.12 -6.68 -9.58
N TYR A 112 -8.34 -5.44 -9.14
CA TYR A 112 -9.20 -5.18 -7.98
C TYR A 112 -9.94 -3.86 -8.10
N LEU A 113 -11.00 -3.73 -7.31
CA LEU A 113 -11.83 -2.53 -7.24
C LEU A 113 -11.30 -1.55 -6.20
N ARG A 114 -11.34 -0.28 -6.52
CA ARG A 114 -11.17 0.82 -5.57
C ARG A 114 -12.17 1.94 -5.85
N ARG A 115 -12.35 2.85 -4.89
CA ARG A 115 -13.06 4.11 -5.17
C ARG A 115 -12.10 5.11 -5.78
N PRO A 116 -12.54 5.95 -6.75
CA PRO A 116 -11.71 7.00 -7.30
C PRO A 116 -11.14 7.91 -6.19
N GLY A 117 -9.83 8.16 -6.24
CA GLY A 117 -9.12 8.96 -5.24
C GLY A 117 -8.79 8.22 -3.93
N PHE A 118 -9.20 6.95 -3.76
CA PHE A 118 -8.83 6.12 -2.63
C PHE A 118 -7.71 5.15 -3.04
N VAL A 119 -6.96 4.69 -2.06
CA VAL A 119 -5.82 3.80 -2.29
C VAL A 119 -6.17 2.37 -2.00
N GLU A 120 -6.91 2.17 -0.92
CA GLU A 120 -7.23 0.83 -0.44
C GLU A 120 -8.11 0.06 -1.42
N PRO A 121 -7.92 -1.26 -1.55
CA PRO A 121 -8.86 -2.13 -2.22
C PRO A 121 -10.24 -2.02 -1.58
N LEU A 122 -11.28 -2.00 -2.39
CA LEU A 122 -12.66 -1.93 -1.90
C LEU A 122 -12.96 -3.15 -1.01
N ALA A 123 -13.53 -2.94 0.16
CA ALA A 123 -14.13 -4.01 0.95
C ALA A 123 -15.45 -4.46 0.29
N ALA A 124 -15.33 -5.06 -0.88
CA ALA A 124 -16.43 -5.37 -1.81
C ALA A 124 -17.29 -6.54 -1.29
N LYS A 125 -18.11 -6.28 -0.29
CA LYS A 125 -19.07 -7.26 0.27
C LYS A 125 -20.02 -7.76 -0.79
N PHE A 126 -20.37 -9.03 -0.71
CA PHE A 126 -21.37 -9.66 -1.57
C PHE A 126 -22.16 -10.73 -0.78
N CYS A 127 -23.29 -11.12 -1.32
CA CYS A 127 -24.14 -12.20 -0.80
C CYS A 127 -24.95 -12.80 -1.94
N ASN A 128 -25.61 -13.94 -1.70
CA ASN A 128 -26.36 -14.60 -2.76
C ASN A 128 -27.52 -13.73 -3.31
N GLY A 129 -28.10 -12.86 -2.47
CA GLY A 129 -29.16 -11.93 -2.90
C GLY A 129 -30.55 -12.53 -3.00
N THR A 130 -30.73 -13.78 -2.60
CA THR A 130 -32.02 -14.48 -2.58
C THR A 130 -32.42 -14.88 -1.17
N THR A 131 -31.61 -15.67 -0.49
CA THR A 131 -31.85 -16.09 0.90
C THR A 131 -31.20 -15.15 1.91
N VAL A 132 -30.13 -14.47 1.51
CA VAL A 132 -29.40 -13.48 2.31
C VAL A 132 -29.24 -12.21 1.47
N THR A 133 -29.64 -11.08 2.04
CA THR A 133 -29.42 -9.75 1.46
C THR A 133 -28.36 -9.00 2.27
N CYS A 134 -27.52 -8.22 1.60
CA CYS A 134 -26.47 -7.43 2.22
C CYS A 134 -26.32 -6.09 1.51
N GLU A 135 -25.63 -5.17 2.15
CA GLU A 135 -25.13 -3.98 1.50
C GLU A 135 -23.89 -4.37 0.65
N GLY A 136 -24.10 -4.57 -0.66
CA GLY A 136 -23.06 -5.03 -1.57
C GLY A 136 -23.64 -5.74 -2.81
N LEU A 137 -22.79 -6.50 -3.51
CA LEU A 137 -23.19 -7.18 -4.74
C LEU A 137 -24.10 -8.38 -4.42
N SER A 138 -25.27 -8.41 -5.07
CA SER A 138 -26.12 -9.61 -5.13
C SER A 138 -25.60 -10.54 -6.24
N GLN A 139 -25.19 -11.75 -5.89
CA GLN A 139 -24.65 -12.73 -6.86
C GLN A 139 -25.70 -13.08 -7.93
N TRP A 140 -26.92 -13.47 -7.53
CA TRP A 140 -28.02 -13.70 -8.48
C TRP A 140 -28.47 -12.43 -9.20
N GLY A 141 -28.44 -11.28 -8.51
CA GLY A 141 -28.72 -9.99 -9.13
C GLY A 141 -27.71 -9.64 -10.22
N SER A 142 -26.44 -10.00 -10.04
CA SER A 142 -25.40 -9.79 -11.06
C SER A 142 -25.67 -10.60 -12.33
N GLN A 143 -26.14 -11.86 -12.18
CA GLN A 143 -26.56 -12.68 -13.32
C GLN A 143 -27.77 -12.05 -14.03
N ASN A 144 -28.77 -11.61 -13.28
CA ASN A 144 -29.95 -10.96 -13.86
C ASN A 144 -29.60 -9.68 -14.64
N LEU A 145 -28.60 -8.91 -14.19
CA LEU A 145 -28.12 -7.73 -14.91
C LEU A 145 -27.31 -8.10 -16.15
N ALA A 146 -26.53 -9.17 -16.07
CA ALA A 146 -25.80 -9.70 -17.22
C ALA A 146 -26.75 -10.21 -18.31
N ASP A 147 -27.85 -10.90 -17.94
CA ASP A 147 -28.89 -11.35 -18.86
C ASP A 147 -29.59 -10.17 -19.57
N GLN A 148 -29.54 -8.97 -18.97
CA GLN A 148 -30.01 -7.72 -19.58
C GLN A 148 -28.93 -7.04 -20.45
N GLY A 149 -27.75 -7.64 -20.61
CA GLY A 149 -26.67 -7.15 -21.45
C GLY A 149 -25.71 -6.16 -20.76
N LEU A 150 -25.75 -6.05 -19.43
CA LEU A 150 -24.80 -5.19 -18.73
C LEU A 150 -23.40 -5.83 -18.67
N SER A 151 -22.38 -5.02 -18.88
CA SER A 151 -20.99 -5.43 -18.68
C SER A 151 -20.65 -5.59 -17.19
N ASP A 152 -19.56 -6.29 -16.89
CA ASP A 152 -19.01 -6.47 -15.54
C ASP A 152 -18.85 -5.13 -14.80
N VAL A 153 -18.31 -4.10 -15.46
CA VAL A 153 -18.15 -2.75 -14.90
C VAL A 153 -19.50 -2.11 -14.57
N GLN A 154 -20.49 -2.25 -15.45
CA GLN A 154 -21.83 -1.71 -15.22
C GLN A 154 -22.54 -2.43 -14.07
N ILE A 155 -22.40 -3.75 -13.99
CA ILE A 155 -22.89 -4.56 -12.87
C ILE A 155 -22.24 -4.10 -11.56
N LEU A 156 -20.93 -3.99 -11.50
CA LEU A 156 -20.22 -3.55 -10.30
C LEU A 156 -20.65 -2.15 -9.86
N ARG A 157 -20.81 -1.23 -10.81
CA ARG A 157 -21.27 0.14 -10.52
C ARG A 157 -22.71 0.20 -10.02
N SER A 158 -23.57 -0.72 -10.44
CA SER A 158 -24.95 -0.80 -9.96
C SER A 158 -25.01 -1.12 -8.45
N TYR A 159 -24.03 -1.87 -7.92
CA TYR A 159 -23.98 -2.26 -6.51
C TYR A 159 -23.08 -1.38 -5.65
N TYR A 160 -21.93 -0.99 -6.18
CA TYR A 160 -20.91 -0.28 -5.42
C TYR A 160 -20.84 1.21 -5.72
N GLY A 161 -21.62 1.70 -6.72
CA GLY A 161 -21.58 3.09 -7.16
C GLY A 161 -20.31 3.40 -7.98
N ASN A 162 -19.75 4.59 -7.81
CA ASN A 162 -18.58 4.98 -8.56
C ASN A 162 -17.34 4.21 -8.08
N VAL A 163 -16.96 3.20 -8.84
CA VAL A 163 -15.76 2.37 -8.63
C VAL A 163 -14.96 2.28 -9.93
N GLU A 164 -13.67 2.08 -9.80
CA GLU A 164 -12.73 1.82 -10.88
C GLU A 164 -11.99 0.50 -10.65
N ILE A 165 -11.54 -0.13 -11.73
CA ILE A 165 -10.72 -1.34 -11.69
C ILE A 165 -9.25 -0.91 -11.78
N VAL A 166 -8.46 -1.34 -10.82
CA VAL A 166 -6.99 -1.30 -10.91
C VAL A 166 -6.56 -2.58 -11.58
N ASN A 167 -5.97 -2.48 -12.77
CA ASN A 167 -5.52 -3.63 -13.53
C ASN A 167 -4.04 -3.92 -13.26
N ASN A 168 -3.68 -5.20 -13.28
CA ASN A 168 -2.30 -5.68 -13.19
C ASN A 168 -1.55 -5.14 -11.96
N ALA A 169 -2.19 -5.18 -10.79
CA ALA A 169 -1.52 -4.84 -9.55
C ALA A 169 -0.27 -5.70 -9.34
N PRO A 170 0.82 -5.13 -8.78
CA PRO A 170 2.06 -5.88 -8.59
C PRO A 170 1.86 -7.05 -7.63
N ILE A 171 2.47 -8.21 -7.94
CA ILE A 171 2.43 -9.40 -7.09
C ILE A 171 3.68 -9.42 -6.23
N ARG A 172 3.54 -9.65 -4.91
CA ARG A 172 4.65 -9.68 -3.97
C ARG A 172 4.54 -10.82 -2.97
N GLY A 173 5.69 -11.20 -2.39
CA GLY A 173 5.73 -12.05 -1.21
C GLY A 173 4.91 -11.41 -0.06
N ASN A 174 4.38 -12.25 0.80
CA ASN A 174 3.58 -11.78 1.94
C ASN A 174 4.51 -11.14 2.96
N THR A 175 4.47 -9.81 3.10
CA THR A 175 5.26 -9.06 4.07
C THR A 175 4.34 -8.40 5.08
N ASN A 176 4.60 -8.64 6.36
CA ASN A 176 3.96 -7.89 7.44
C ASN A 176 4.38 -6.42 7.35
N SER A 177 3.49 -5.51 7.74
CA SER A 177 3.77 -4.07 7.69
C SER A 177 4.82 -3.62 8.70
N TYR A 178 4.98 -4.33 9.80
CA TYR A 178 5.97 -3.99 10.83
C TYR A 178 7.40 -4.09 10.27
N PRO A 179 8.23 -3.04 10.44
CA PRO A 179 9.56 -2.97 9.81
C PRO A 179 10.60 -3.95 10.37
N GLY A 180 10.24 -4.77 11.37
CA GLY A 180 11.14 -5.73 12.01
C GLY A 180 12.02 -5.12 13.12
N THR A 181 12.16 -3.80 13.15
CA THR A 181 12.92 -3.06 14.18
C THR A 181 12.05 -2.00 14.83
N PRO A 182 12.11 -1.82 16.17
CA PRO A 182 11.37 -0.79 16.86
C PRO A 182 11.80 0.63 16.44
N LEU A 183 10.82 1.52 16.26
CA LEU A 183 11.06 2.94 16.00
C LEU A 183 11.04 3.71 17.31
N ARG A 184 12.01 4.61 17.47
CA ARG A 184 12.20 5.41 18.68
C ARG A 184 12.84 6.76 18.35
N ARG A 185 12.97 7.63 19.32
CA ARG A 185 13.65 8.91 19.15
C ARG A 185 15.00 8.75 18.44
N GLY A 186 15.18 9.48 17.34
CA GLY A 186 16.32 9.40 16.43
C GLY A 186 16.11 8.48 15.23
N SER A 187 15.07 7.66 15.18
CA SER A 187 14.68 6.92 13.97
C SER A 187 14.23 7.88 12.88
N THR A 188 14.54 7.54 11.63
CA THR A 188 14.14 8.33 10.45
C THR A 188 13.62 7.39 9.35
N GLY A 189 12.89 7.94 8.39
CA GLY A 189 12.51 7.21 7.18
C GLY A 189 11.01 7.01 6.99
N PRO A 190 10.61 6.25 5.96
CA PRO A 190 9.22 6.10 5.55
C PRO A 190 8.32 5.49 6.63
N TYR A 191 8.83 4.59 7.45
CA TYR A 191 8.07 4.02 8.56
C TYR A 191 7.74 5.06 9.65
N VAL A 192 8.60 6.08 9.83
CA VAL A 192 8.31 7.20 10.73
C VAL A 192 7.22 8.10 10.12
N VAL A 193 7.25 8.35 8.81
CA VAL A 193 6.15 9.04 8.10
C VAL A 193 4.82 8.34 8.31
N ILE A 194 4.81 7.01 8.22
CA ILE A 194 3.61 6.19 8.43
C ILE A 194 3.04 6.43 9.83
N ILE A 195 3.82 6.21 10.88
CA ILE A 195 3.33 6.36 12.24
C ILE A 195 2.93 7.80 12.58
N GLN A 196 3.63 8.80 12.06
CA GLN A 196 3.25 10.21 12.22
C GLN A 196 1.90 10.51 11.54
N THR A 197 1.68 9.97 10.35
CA THR A 197 0.41 10.11 9.61
C THR A 197 -0.72 9.42 10.37
N GLU A 198 -0.51 8.19 10.81
CA GLU A 198 -1.50 7.40 11.54
C GLU A 198 -1.85 8.05 12.89
N LEU A 199 -0.84 8.47 13.67
CA LEU A 199 -1.06 9.18 14.93
C LEU A 199 -1.86 10.47 14.73
N ASN A 200 -1.51 11.27 13.73
CA ASN A 200 -2.23 12.52 13.44
C ASN A 200 -3.68 12.27 13.03
N ARG A 201 -3.94 11.20 12.27
CA ARG A 201 -5.30 10.83 11.89
C ARG A 201 -6.09 10.31 13.10
N ILE A 202 -5.49 9.44 13.91
CA ILE A 202 -6.10 8.91 15.13
C ILE A 202 -6.36 10.04 16.14
N ALA A 203 -5.45 11.01 16.27
CA ALA A 203 -5.59 12.17 17.14
C ALA A 203 -6.83 13.05 16.84
N GLN A 204 -7.40 12.97 15.63
CA GLN A 204 -8.67 13.65 15.33
C GLN A 204 -9.84 13.05 16.11
N ASN A 205 -9.81 11.76 16.37
CA ASN A 205 -10.82 11.03 17.15
C ASN A 205 -10.46 10.96 18.65
N TYR A 206 -9.16 11.07 18.96
CA TYR A 206 -8.61 10.98 20.31
C TYR A 206 -7.75 12.22 20.62
N PRO A 207 -8.38 13.37 20.95
CA PRO A 207 -7.67 14.67 21.10
C PRO A 207 -6.61 14.71 22.22
N ALA A 208 -6.60 13.74 23.13
CA ALA A 208 -5.55 13.60 24.14
C ALA A 208 -4.19 13.17 23.55
N ILE A 209 -4.17 12.68 22.30
CA ILE A 209 -2.93 12.42 21.57
C ILE A 209 -2.44 13.74 20.98
N PRO A 210 -1.26 14.26 21.37
CA PRO A 210 -0.72 15.50 20.82
C PRO A 210 -0.49 15.35 19.31
N LYS A 211 -0.98 16.32 18.52
CA LYS A 211 -0.70 16.36 17.09
C LYS A 211 0.77 16.62 16.81
N ILE A 212 1.31 15.90 15.85
CA ILE A 212 2.64 16.10 15.29
C ILE A 212 2.50 17.19 14.21
N PRO A 213 3.09 18.38 14.39
CA PRO A 213 2.83 19.52 13.50
C PRO A 213 3.29 19.29 12.06
N THR A 214 4.37 18.53 11.90
CA THR A 214 4.96 18.22 10.59
C THR A 214 5.20 16.71 10.51
N VAL A 215 4.67 16.09 9.48
CA VAL A 215 4.98 14.71 9.10
C VAL A 215 6.26 14.77 8.27
N ASP A 216 7.41 14.60 8.92
CA ASP A 216 8.73 14.84 8.36
C ASP A 216 9.61 13.58 8.28
N GLY A 217 9.07 12.44 8.73
CA GLY A 217 9.83 11.20 8.77
C GLY A 217 10.94 11.16 9.82
N ILE A 218 10.94 12.09 10.81
CA ILE A 218 11.89 12.12 11.91
C ILE A 218 11.17 11.82 13.22
N PHE A 219 11.60 10.79 13.93
CA PHE A 219 11.09 10.48 15.24
C PHE A 219 11.74 11.41 16.29
N GLY A 220 11.21 12.61 16.39
CA GLY A 220 11.63 13.62 17.37
C GLY A 220 10.85 13.53 18.68
N SER A 221 11.09 14.49 19.58
CA SER A 221 10.41 14.55 20.89
C SER A 221 8.89 14.69 20.78
N ARG A 222 8.37 15.35 19.73
CA ARG A 222 6.93 15.48 19.48
C ARG A 222 6.29 14.17 19.05
N THR A 223 6.98 13.40 18.18
CA THR A 223 6.55 12.05 17.81
C THR A 223 6.55 11.13 19.02
N GLU A 224 7.61 11.18 19.86
CA GLU A 224 7.69 10.41 21.09
C GLU A 224 6.53 10.75 22.06
N ALA A 225 6.23 12.03 22.25
CA ALA A 225 5.11 12.45 23.10
C ALA A 225 3.76 11.93 22.60
N SER A 226 3.52 11.97 21.27
CA SER A 226 2.33 11.39 20.65
C SER A 226 2.25 9.88 20.84
N VAL A 227 3.37 9.17 20.70
CA VAL A 227 3.44 7.71 20.90
C VAL A 227 3.13 7.37 22.37
N ARG A 228 3.74 8.05 23.33
CA ARG A 228 3.46 7.81 24.76
C ARG A 228 1.99 8.03 25.11
N ALA A 229 1.41 9.15 24.65
CA ALA A 229 -0.01 9.41 24.86
C ALA A 229 -0.91 8.35 24.23
N PHE A 230 -0.57 7.90 23.01
CA PHE A 230 -1.24 6.79 22.36
C PHE A 230 -1.15 5.51 23.17
N GLN A 231 0.04 5.13 23.62
CA GLN A 231 0.28 3.94 24.42
C GLN A 231 -0.54 3.96 25.72
N GLN A 232 -0.56 5.09 26.44
CA GLN A 232 -1.35 5.26 27.65
C GLN A 232 -2.86 5.09 27.41
N ILE A 233 -3.39 5.72 26.34
CA ILE A 233 -4.83 5.66 26.01
C ILE A 233 -5.25 4.22 25.71
N PHE A 234 -4.41 3.45 25.02
CA PHE A 234 -4.74 2.10 24.56
C PHE A 234 -4.15 0.99 25.42
N GLY A 235 -3.66 1.32 26.63
CA GLY A 235 -3.21 0.33 27.61
C GLY A 235 -1.96 -0.45 27.20
N LEU A 236 -1.08 0.17 26.40
CA LEU A 236 0.23 -0.36 26.02
C LEU A 236 1.29 0.14 27.01
N GLU A 237 2.49 -0.47 26.97
CA GLU A 237 3.65 0.04 27.69
C GLU A 237 4.02 1.43 27.14
N ASP A 238 4.01 2.47 27.97
CA ASP A 238 4.18 3.87 27.58
C ASP A 238 5.67 4.30 27.52
N ASP A 239 6.48 3.45 26.92
CA ASP A 239 7.93 3.64 26.76
C ASP A 239 8.32 4.63 25.66
N GLY A 240 7.34 5.09 24.85
CA GLY A 240 7.55 5.97 23.71
C GLY A 240 8.24 5.29 22.52
N ILE A 241 8.30 3.95 22.50
CA ILE A 241 8.90 3.15 21.45
C ILE A 241 7.81 2.46 20.66
N VAL A 242 7.83 2.56 19.35
CA VAL A 242 6.92 1.83 18.47
C VAL A 242 7.51 0.45 18.19
N GLY A 243 7.30 -0.46 19.14
CA GLY A 243 7.56 -1.89 18.97
C GLY A 243 6.41 -2.57 18.20
N LYS A 244 6.50 -3.89 18.06
CA LYS A 244 5.51 -4.66 17.29
C LYS A 244 4.06 -4.47 17.80
N ALA A 245 3.85 -4.46 19.11
CA ALA A 245 2.53 -4.28 19.69
C ALA A 245 1.95 -2.88 19.40
N THR A 246 2.73 -1.83 19.62
CA THR A 246 2.34 -0.45 19.32
C THR A 246 2.08 -0.24 17.84
N TRP A 247 2.89 -0.84 16.96
CA TRP A 247 2.71 -0.79 15.52
C TRP A 247 1.35 -1.34 15.08
N TYR A 248 1.04 -2.57 15.49
CA TYR A 248 -0.22 -3.21 15.08
C TYR A 248 -1.44 -2.54 15.70
N GLU A 249 -1.33 -1.98 16.89
CA GLU A 249 -2.42 -1.19 17.46
C GLU A 249 -2.64 0.12 16.69
N LEU A 250 -1.57 0.79 16.22
CA LEU A 250 -1.69 1.94 15.31
C LEU A 250 -2.40 1.56 14.01
N VAL A 251 -1.96 0.48 13.35
CA VAL A 251 -2.61 -0.03 12.13
C VAL A 251 -4.09 -0.33 12.37
N ARG A 252 -4.41 -1.06 13.44
CA ARG A 252 -5.79 -1.42 13.80
C ARG A 252 -6.67 -0.21 13.97
N LEU A 253 -6.20 0.79 14.70
CA LEU A 253 -6.96 2.01 14.97
C LEU A 253 -7.06 2.91 13.76
N TYR A 254 -6.00 3.03 12.97
CA TYR A 254 -6.02 3.80 11.72
C TYR A 254 -7.05 3.23 10.73
N VAL A 255 -7.08 1.90 10.58
CA VAL A 255 -8.08 1.20 9.76
C VAL A 255 -9.49 1.47 10.30
N ALA A 256 -9.68 1.41 11.64
CA ALA A 256 -10.99 1.62 12.26
C ALA A 256 -11.50 3.06 12.11
N VAL A 257 -10.66 4.08 12.39
CA VAL A 257 -11.08 5.49 12.31
C VAL A 257 -11.34 5.96 10.87
N ASN A 258 -10.74 5.32 9.87
CA ASN A 258 -11.00 5.58 8.46
C ASN A 258 -12.01 4.60 7.85
N ARG A 259 -12.45 3.59 8.61
CA ARG A 259 -13.37 2.53 8.16
C ARG A 259 -12.88 1.80 6.92
N LEU A 260 -11.56 1.61 6.78
CA LEU A 260 -10.96 1.07 5.54
C LEU A 260 -11.38 -0.38 5.23
N ALA A 261 -11.77 -1.14 6.25
CA ALA A 261 -12.27 -2.51 6.10
C ALA A 261 -13.80 -2.58 5.90
N GLU A 262 -14.44 -1.46 5.60
CA GLU A 262 -15.88 -1.36 5.38
C GLU A 262 -16.19 -0.88 3.96
N LEU A 263 -17.35 -1.28 3.43
CA LEU A 263 -17.80 -0.84 2.10
C LEU A 263 -17.92 0.68 1.99
N ARG A 264 -18.30 1.36 3.09
CA ARG A 264 -18.37 2.81 3.20
C ARG A 264 -17.14 3.39 3.89
N SER A 265 -15.98 3.08 3.36
CA SER A 265 -14.72 3.67 3.79
C SER A 265 -14.74 5.20 3.68
N GLN A 266 -14.02 5.89 4.58
CA GLN A 266 -13.74 7.33 4.44
C GLN A 266 -12.57 7.59 3.48
N GLY A 267 -11.94 6.54 3.01
CA GLY A 267 -10.81 6.57 2.09
C GLY A 267 -9.49 6.84 2.78
N GLN A 268 -8.49 6.14 2.31
CA GLN A 268 -7.12 6.45 2.65
C GLN A 268 -6.61 7.45 1.63
N GLN A 269 -6.31 8.65 2.09
CA GLN A 269 -5.59 9.63 1.30
C GLN A 269 -4.11 9.46 1.59
N PHE A 270 -3.31 9.41 0.54
CA PHE A 270 -1.87 9.53 0.71
C PHE A 270 -1.56 10.89 1.32
N TYR A 271 -0.70 10.89 2.32
CA TYR A 271 -0.04 12.11 2.70
C TYR A 271 0.87 12.49 1.53
N SER A 272 0.43 13.44 0.71
CA SER A 272 1.26 14.01 -0.34
C SER A 272 2.24 14.98 0.33
N ILE A 273 3.46 14.53 0.57
CA ILE A 273 4.56 15.45 0.72
C ILE A 273 4.61 16.21 -0.62
N ASN A 274 4.51 17.52 -0.57
CA ASN A 274 4.69 18.33 -1.77
C ASN A 274 6.17 18.29 -2.17
N TRP A 275 6.50 17.38 -3.09
CA TRP A 275 7.84 17.19 -3.63
C TRP A 275 8.18 18.20 -4.75
N GLU A 276 7.31 19.15 -5.05
CA GLU A 276 7.61 20.18 -6.04
C GLU A 276 8.88 20.97 -5.69
N TYR A 277 9.63 21.26 -6.71
CA TYR A 277 10.84 22.07 -6.59
C TYR A 277 10.55 23.44 -5.95
N PRO A 278 11.30 23.84 -4.90
CA PRO A 278 10.95 24.99 -4.07
C PRO A 278 11.54 26.33 -4.53
N ASN A 279 12.09 26.45 -5.75
CA ASN A 279 12.85 27.62 -6.22
C ASN A 279 14.18 27.86 -5.48
N GLY A 280 15.16 27.01 -5.74
CA GLY A 280 16.55 27.15 -5.31
C GLY A 280 16.77 27.06 -3.79
N LEU A 281 17.41 25.99 -3.34
CA LEU A 281 17.85 25.86 -1.96
C LEU A 281 19.37 26.02 -1.91
N THR A 282 19.85 26.81 -0.95
CA THR A 282 21.25 27.10 -0.75
C THR A 282 21.54 27.29 0.75
N VAL A 283 22.82 27.41 1.10
CA VAL A 283 23.23 27.73 2.49
C VAL A 283 22.44 28.92 3.04
N GLY A 284 21.85 28.75 4.21
CA GLY A 284 20.96 29.70 4.87
C GLY A 284 19.45 29.47 4.62
N SER A 285 19.06 28.66 3.62
CA SER A 285 17.66 28.27 3.43
C SER A 285 17.15 27.48 4.65
N ARG A 286 15.85 27.67 4.98
CA ARG A 286 15.20 27.02 6.14
C ARG A 286 13.79 26.57 5.81
N GLY A 287 13.29 25.59 6.56
CA GLY A 287 11.88 25.15 6.53
C GLY A 287 11.67 23.76 5.92
N ASP A 288 10.41 23.47 5.61
CA ASP A 288 10.01 22.09 5.24
C ASP A 288 10.66 21.59 3.94
N LYS A 289 10.89 22.46 2.98
CA LYS A 289 11.55 22.08 1.72
C LYS A 289 13.02 21.69 1.94
N VAL A 290 13.70 22.29 2.90
CA VAL A 290 15.04 21.88 3.33
C VAL A 290 14.96 20.53 4.04
N ARG A 291 13.96 20.30 4.89
CA ARG A 291 13.74 18.98 5.51
C ARG A 291 13.49 17.90 4.46
N HIS A 292 12.68 18.18 3.44
CA HIS A 292 12.43 17.25 2.34
C HIS A 292 13.73 16.88 1.61
N LEU A 293 14.53 17.88 1.27
CA LEU A 293 15.86 17.66 0.67
C LEU A 293 16.75 16.81 1.58
N GLN A 294 16.88 17.19 2.84
CA GLN A 294 17.71 16.48 3.81
C GLN A 294 17.23 15.03 3.99
N TYR A 295 15.92 14.82 4.02
CA TYR A 295 15.32 13.49 4.07
C TYR A 295 15.69 12.66 2.85
N MET A 296 15.50 13.17 1.64
CA MET A 296 15.90 12.48 0.41
C MET A 296 17.38 12.11 0.44
N LEU A 297 18.24 13.06 0.79
CA LEU A 297 19.69 12.83 0.90
C LEU A 297 20.05 11.80 1.97
N SER A 298 19.35 11.78 3.11
CA SER A 298 19.60 10.78 4.17
C SER A 298 19.20 9.36 3.74
N VAL A 299 18.14 9.23 2.95
CA VAL A 299 17.77 7.94 2.35
C VAL A 299 18.80 7.50 1.32
N LEU A 300 19.23 8.41 0.43
CA LEU A 300 20.27 8.14 -0.55
C LEU A 300 21.59 7.75 0.12
N ALA A 301 21.99 8.40 1.22
CA ALA A 301 23.20 8.10 1.98
C ALA A 301 23.23 6.66 2.54
N ALA A 302 22.08 6.03 2.74
CA ALA A 302 22.02 4.62 3.15
C ALA A 302 22.45 3.65 2.02
N TYR A 303 22.46 4.10 0.77
CA TYR A 303 22.78 3.30 -0.42
C TYR A 303 23.98 3.81 -1.21
N ILE A 304 24.35 5.07 -1.03
CA ILE A 304 25.44 5.75 -1.73
C ILE A 304 26.44 6.25 -0.68
N ASN A 305 27.53 5.53 -0.50
CA ASN A 305 28.54 5.83 0.55
C ASN A 305 29.19 7.21 0.38
N GLU A 306 29.20 7.75 -0.84
CA GLU A 306 29.76 9.05 -1.17
C GLU A 306 28.91 10.21 -0.64
N ILE A 307 27.62 9.97 -0.39
CA ILE A 307 26.71 10.97 0.19
C ILE A 307 26.79 10.85 1.72
N PRO A 308 27.24 11.87 2.43
CA PRO A 308 27.33 11.80 3.88
C PRO A 308 25.93 11.78 4.53
N THR A 309 25.79 11.04 5.61
CA THR A 309 24.61 11.08 6.47
C THR A 309 24.52 12.44 7.15
N ILE A 310 23.37 13.09 7.09
CA ILE A 310 23.12 14.41 7.65
C ILE A 310 21.88 14.41 8.55
N ALA A 311 21.81 15.37 9.46
CA ALA A 311 20.62 15.61 10.26
C ALA A 311 19.50 16.22 9.39
N VAL A 312 18.23 15.82 9.65
CA VAL A 312 17.05 16.38 8.98
C VAL A 312 16.45 17.44 9.91
N ASP A 313 17.07 18.61 9.98
CA ASP A 313 16.73 19.69 10.90
C ASP A 313 15.96 20.86 10.26
N GLY A 314 15.93 20.88 8.92
CA GLY A 314 15.30 21.95 8.15
C GLY A 314 16.18 23.20 8.03
N ILE A 315 17.49 23.09 8.26
CA ILE A 315 18.45 24.18 8.12
C ILE A 315 19.49 23.76 7.06
N TYR A 316 19.55 24.49 5.95
CA TYR A 316 20.56 24.27 4.93
C TYR A 316 21.88 24.85 5.42
N GLY A 317 22.61 24.07 6.21
CA GLY A 317 23.94 24.41 6.71
C GLY A 317 25.04 23.76 5.86
N VAL A 318 26.29 23.88 6.34
CA VAL A 318 27.49 23.34 5.67
C VAL A 318 27.39 21.82 5.46
N GLU A 319 26.77 21.06 6.39
CA GLU A 319 26.60 19.61 6.26
C GLU A 319 25.64 19.27 5.12
N THR A 320 24.54 20.04 5.00
CA THR A 320 23.58 19.87 3.89
C THR A 320 24.24 20.21 2.55
N GLU A 321 25.00 21.32 2.49
CA GLU A 321 25.75 21.70 1.29
C GLU A 321 26.73 20.59 0.86
N ARG A 322 27.47 20.04 1.82
CA ARG A 322 28.41 18.93 1.57
C ARG A 322 27.68 17.70 0.98
N ALA A 323 26.54 17.35 1.52
CA ALA A 323 25.71 16.25 1.01
C ALA A 323 25.18 16.53 -0.41
N VAL A 324 24.76 17.76 -0.68
CA VAL A 324 24.32 18.18 -2.02
C VAL A 324 25.48 18.14 -3.02
N LEU A 325 26.65 18.65 -2.67
CA LEU A 325 27.83 18.57 -3.53
C LEU A 325 28.23 17.13 -3.85
N ALA A 326 28.13 16.25 -2.84
CA ALA A 326 28.39 14.82 -3.02
C ALA A 326 27.34 14.17 -3.96
N ALA A 327 26.07 14.49 -3.80
CA ALA A 327 24.99 14.03 -4.66
C ALA A 327 25.18 14.57 -6.10
N GLN A 328 25.46 15.84 -6.28
CA GLN A 328 25.74 16.44 -7.59
C GLN A 328 26.92 15.75 -8.28
N ARG A 329 28.00 15.47 -7.54
CA ARG A 329 29.15 14.72 -8.06
C ARG A 329 28.77 13.31 -8.49
N TRP A 330 28.05 12.60 -7.64
CA TRP A 330 27.62 11.22 -7.90
C TRP A 330 26.73 11.12 -9.14
N PHE A 331 25.81 12.07 -9.30
CA PHE A 331 24.89 12.10 -10.44
C PHE A 331 25.47 12.78 -11.69
N GLY A 332 26.71 13.25 -11.65
CA GLY A 332 27.36 13.90 -12.76
C GLY A 332 26.80 15.29 -13.10
N LEU A 333 26.26 15.98 -12.09
CA LEU A 333 25.74 17.34 -12.17
C LEU A 333 26.83 18.38 -11.82
N PRO A 334 26.65 19.65 -12.25
CA PRO A 334 27.52 20.73 -11.79
C PRO A 334 27.56 20.83 -10.26
N GLN A 335 28.75 20.80 -9.67
CA GLN A 335 28.94 20.83 -8.22
C GLN A 335 28.87 22.28 -7.70
N THR A 336 27.66 22.81 -7.60
CA THR A 336 27.40 24.20 -7.19
C THR A 336 27.09 24.34 -5.70
N GLY A 337 26.71 23.26 -5.03
CA GLY A 337 26.15 23.30 -3.67
C GLY A 337 24.77 23.97 -3.60
N VAL A 338 24.21 24.36 -4.74
CA VAL A 338 22.86 24.92 -4.86
C VAL A 338 21.93 23.85 -5.43
N VAL A 339 20.78 23.67 -4.82
CA VAL A 339 19.75 22.77 -5.36
C VAL A 339 18.88 23.57 -6.32
N ASP A 340 19.23 23.52 -7.59
CA ASP A 340 18.40 23.99 -8.69
C ASP A 340 17.36 22.90 -9.10
N ALA A 341 16.51 23.20 -10.07
CA ALA A 341 15.47 22.28 -10.52
C ALA A 341 16.06 20.93 -10.98
N THR A 342 17.17 20.97 -11.71
CA THR A 342 17.85 19.75 -12.20
C THR A 342 18.40 18.89 -11.06
N THR A 343 19.00 19.53 -10.06
CA THR A 343 19.54 18.85 -8.87
C THR A 343 18.40 18.26 -8.02
N TRP A 344 17.31 19.02 -7.84
CA TRP A 344 16.15 18.53 -7.12
C TRP A 344 15.51 17.33 -7.80
N ASP A 345 15.26 17.43 -9.10
CA ASP A 345 14.60 16.36 -9.88
C ASP A 345 15.47 15.08 -9.87
N GLU A 346 16.77 15.20 -10.03
CA GLU A 346 17.66 14.02 -9.99
C GLU A 346 17.70 13.37 -8.60
N ILE A 347 17.81 14.17 -7.52
CA ILE A 347 17.76 13.66 -6.14
C ILE A 347 16.40 12.98 -5.89
N TYR A 348 15.30 13.58 -6.34
CA TYR A 348 13.98 13.04 -6.17
C TYR A 348 13.76 11.74 -6.97
N ASP A 349 14.23 11.68 -8.21
CA ASP A 349 14.11 10.50 -9.07
C ASP A 349 14.86 9.30 -8.48
N GLN A 350 16.07 9.54 -7.97
CA GLN A 350 16.86 8.49 -7.32
C GLN A 350 16.26 8.04 -5.99
N PHE A 351 15.78 8.99 -5.18
CA PHE A 351 15.08 8.72 -3.94
C PHE A 351 13.79 7.91 -4.19
N SER A 352 12.96 8.32 -5.14
CA SER A 352 11.72 7.61 -5.48
C SER A 352 12.00 6.23 -6.08
N GLY A 353 13.11 6.06 -6.79
CA GLY A 353 13.60 4.77 -7.26
C GLY A 353 13.92 3.81 -6.11
N ILE A 354 14.57 4.29 -5.06
CA ILE A 354 14.87 3.51 -3.85
C ILE A 354 13.59 3.16 -3.09
N GLU A 355 12.71 4.14 -2.83
CA GLU A 355 11.44 3.87 -2.16
C GLU A 355 10.61 2.85 -2.93
N ASN A 356 10.51 2.98 -4.24
CA ASN A 356 9.81 2.03 -5.09
C ASN A 356 10.44 0.64 -5.05
N THR A 357 11.77 0.54 -5.01
CA THR A 357 12.50 -0.74 -4.92
C THR A 357 12.32 -1.35 -3.54
N THR A 358 12.38 -0.56 -2.48
CA THR A 358 12.14 -1.00 -1.09
C THR A 358 10.70 -1.48 -0.91
N LEU A 359 9.72 -0.79 -1.51
CA LEU A 359 8.33 -1.19 -1.52
C LEU A 359 8.06 -2.43 -2.39
N ARG A 360 8.89 -2.69 -3.40
CA ARG A 360 8.74 -3.82 -4.34
C ARG A 360 9.53 -5.07 -3.96
N ASN A 361 10.66 -4.92 -3.29
CA ASN A 361 11.58 -6.01 -2.97
C ASN A 361 12.21 -5.81 -1.60
N THR A 362 11.65 -6.41 -0.58
CA THR A 362 12.25 -6.45 0.75
C THR A 362 13.50 -7.33 0.84
N GLU A 363 13.88 -8.05 -0.23
CA GLU A 363 15.00 -8.98 -0.23
C GLU A 363 16.18 -8.59 -1.13
N GLN A 364 16.06 -7.55 -1.95
CA GLN A 364 17.17 -7.10 -2.83
C GLN A 364 17.38 -5.60 -2.73
N PHE A 365 18.04 -5.18 -1.68
CA PHE A 365 18.81 -3.95 -1.78
C PHE A 365 19.94 -4.19 -2.77
N PRO A 366 20.18 -3.31 -3.76
CA PRO A 366 21.37 -3.43 -4.57
C PRO A 366 22.57 -3.41 -3.60
N GLN A 367 23.26 -4.54 -3.49
CA GLN A 367 24.57 -4.57 -2.86
C GLN A 367 25.34 -3.45 -3.51
N ASN A 368 25.97 -2.61 -2.72
CA ASN A 368 26.66 -1.38 -3.09
C ASN A 368 27.71 -1.61 -4.19
N THR A 369 27.27 -1.75 -5.45
CA THR A 369 28.13 -1.99 -6.61
C THR A 369 28.42 -0.70 -7.40
N GLY A 370 28.11 0.46 -6.83
CA GLY A 370 28.49 1.75 -7.41
C GLY A 370 27.67 2.19 -8.64
N THR A 371 26.68 1.43 -9.06
CA THR A 371 25.83 1.79 -10.20
C THR A 371 24.37 1.55 -9.87
N MET A 372 23.69 2.59 -9.44
CA MET A 372 22.23 2.59 -9.46
C MET A 372 21.75 2.61 -10.91
N PRO A 373 20.78 1.78 -11.31
CA PRO A 373 20.18 1.89 -12.63
C PRO A 373 19.57 3.29 -12.77
N ARG A 374 20.08 4.08 -13.72
CA ARG A 374 19.45 5.35 -14.09
C ARG A 374 18.07 5.02 -14.68
N ASN A 375 17.05 5.22 -13.91
CA ASN A 375 15.67 5.15 -14.40
C ASN A 375 15.44 6.38 -15.30
N ARG A 376 15.68 6.23 -16.60
CA ARG A 376 15.34 7.26 -17.60
C ARG A 376 13.83 7.29 -17.80
N TYR A 377 13.09 7.81 -16.85
CA TYR A 377 11.69 8.14 -17.08
C TYR A 377 11.59 9.53 -17.71
N SER A 378 10.87 9.58 -18.79
CA SER A 378 10.56 10.80 -19.54
C SER A 378 9.95 11.85 -18.62
N ARG A 379 10.46 13.08 -18.71
CA ARG A 379 10.10 14.28 -17.93
C ARG A 379 8.65 14.78 -18.10
N THR A 380 7.73 13.96 -18.60
CA THR A 380 6.35 14.36 -18.89
C THR A 380 5.32 13.86 -17.89
N THR A 381 5.75 13.31 -16.76
CA THR A 381 4.81 12.86 -15.74
C THR A 381 4.51 14.02 -14.80
N THR A 382 3.33 14.59 -14.92
CA THR A 382 2.77 15.49 -13.90
C THR A 382 2.79 14.79 -12.54
N MET A 383 3.22 15.50 -11.49
CA MET A 383 3.39 15.03 -10.11
C MET A 383 2.11 14.51 -9.43
N THR A 384 1.08 14.17 -10.19
CA THR A 384 -0.15 13.52 -9.72
C THR A 384 -0.14 12.01 -9.89
N GLN A 385 0.88 11.44 -10.55
CA GLN A 385 1.03 9.99 -10.68
C GLN A 385 1.95 9.45 -9.60
N PHE A 386 1.44 8.49 -8.87
CA PHE A 386 2.17 7.80 -7.81
C PHE A 386 3.43 7.12 -8.39
N PRO A 387 4.56 7.13 -7.66
CA PRO A 387 5.70 6.32 -8.02
C PRO A 387 5.26 4.85 -8.09
N GLY A 388 5.17 4.30 -9.29
CA GLY A 388 4.70 2.92 -9.52
C GLY A 388 3.75 2.74 -10.69
N GLU A 389 2.96 3.74 -11.07
CA GLU A 389 2.05 3.63 -12.22
C GLU A 389 2.78 3.57 -13.56
N ASN A 390 3.99 4.10 -13.68
CA ASN A 390 4.77 4.13 -14.91
C ASN A 390 5.58 2.85 -15.22
N LEU A 391 5.58 1.85 -14.36
CA LEU A 391 6.35 0.62 -14.59
C LEU A 391 5.58 -0.48 -15.32
N ALA A 392 4.27 -0.33 -15.50
CA ALA A 392 3.46 -1.29 -16.25
C ALA A 392 3.52 -1.12 -17.78
N THR A 393 4.04 0.01 -18.29
CA THR A 393 4.05 0.29 -19.73
C THR A 393 5.37 0.00 -20.44
N GLY A 394 6.41 -0.44 -19.76
CA GLY A 394 7.77 -0.61 -20.30
C GLY A 394 8.20 -2.02 -20.65
N SER A 395 7.46 -3.05 -20.30
CA SER A 395 7.79 -4.45 -20.62
C SER A 395 6.84 -4.96 -21.73
N ARG A 396 7.14 -4.61 -22.96
CA ARG A 396 6.64 -5.39 -24.09
C ARG A 396 7.44 -6.68 -24.13
N ASP A 397 6.81 -7.75 -23.68
CA ASP A 397 7.32 -9.11 -23.87
C ASP A 397 7.43 -9.38 -25.39
N PRO A 398 8.64 -9.69 -25.93
CA PRO A 398 8.83 -9.98 -27.36
C PRO A 398 8.05 -11.19 -27.87
N ILE A 399 7.53 -12.02 -26.98
CA ILE A 399 6.85 -13.27 -27.33
C ILE A 399 5.40 -13.06 -27.84
N ARG A 400 4.81 -11.86 -27.67
CA ARG A 400 3.45 -11.58 -28.17
C ARG A 400 3.36 -11.06 -29.60
N GLN A 401 4.45 -10.90 -30.32
CA GLN A 401 4.43 -10.40 -31.71
C GLN A 401 4.33 -11.51 -32.78
N GLU A 402 4.41 -12.78 -32.42
CA GLU A 402 4.33 -13.89 -33.42
C GLU A 402 2.96 -14.56 -33.58
N ALA A 403 1.94 -14.12 -32.86
CA ALA A 403 0.60 -14.74 -32.90
C ALA A 403 -0.43 -14.01 -33.77
N VAL A 404 -0.01 -13.05 -34.61
CA VAL A 404 -0.89 -12.39 -35.59
C VAL A 404 -0.16 -12.34 -36.93
N ARG A 405 -0.12 -13.49 -37.60
CA ARG A 405 -0.04 -13.64 -39.03
C ARG A 405 -0.83 -14.86 -39.48
#